data_2d716560086b1e8df08f1f27d4474629
#
_entry.id   2d716560086b1e8df08f1f27d4474629
#
_cell.length_a   1.000
_cell.length_b   1.000
_cell.length_c   1.000
_cell.angle_alpha   90.00
_cell.angle_beta   90.00
_cell.angle_gamma   90.00
#
_symmetry.space_group_name_H-M   'P 1'
#
loop_
_entity.id
_entity.type
_entity.pdbx_description
1 polymer ?
#
loop_
_entity_poly.entity_id
_entity_poly.type
_entity_poly.pdbx_seq_one_letter_code
_entity_poly.pdbx_strand_id
1 'polypeptide(L)'
;MTPPYPAHPQLQGNFAPIRMEADIDDLVIQGELPRTLEVEYYRNGPDPQFPPRGDHHWFSGDGMLHRFEIADGRVRYRNRWLRTVKWHKEREAGRSLFGAFNPMDTDPSVAGIETDGLANTNVIWHGGRLLALEEGHAPFEVDPRTLESIGPWRFGGTFEGPMTAHPKIDPVTGEMIFFGYMVDGMLGKGLSYHVVDADGVLTRSERFEAPISSMVHDFIVTSEHVIFPILPLTGSIQRATRGEPAFAWEPDKGSHIGVMPRDGSIDDIRWYETDPCYVFHPMNAMTLGNTIRAHVMQFEEAPLFPHADGSAPDPKKANARLCEWEIDLADNARTVKRTYLDDITGEFPRLDERRAGLEYRHGYYAASTGRGGSMGFNALVHHDFATNGGTRYELDDGDYLGEPVFVPETEGAEEGAGFLLTLIYRGVENRSDLAVFDARDVARGPVALGQLPHRVPYGFHGNWRYLNGS
;
A
#
# COMPACT_ATOMS: atom_id res chain seq x y z
N MET A 1 -27.66 -20.65 -7.57
CA MET A 1 -27.14 -20.25 -6.24
C MET A 1 -25.62 -20.06 -6.37
N THR A 2 -25.10 -18.94 -5.90
CA THR A 2 -23.64 -18.74 -5.82
C THR A 2 -23.09 -19.76 -4.83
N PRO A 3 -22.02 -20.51 -5.17
CA PRO A 3 -21.40 -21.44 -4.22
C PRO A 3 -20.87 -20.69 -3.00
N PRO A 4 -20.70 -21.36 -1.84
CA PRO A 4 -20.07 -20.76 -0.69
C PRO A 4 -18.58 -20.48 -0.96
N TYR A 5 -18.01 -19.52 -0.25
CA TYR A 5 -16.55 -19.30 -0.28
C TYR A 5 -15.82 -20.52 0.31
N PRO A 6 -14.66 -20.90 -0.26
CA PRO A 6 -13.89 -22.01 0.27
C PRO A 6 -13.38 -21.70 1.68
N ALA A 7 -13.09 -22.74 2.44
CA ALA A 7 -12.44 -22.64 3.74
C ALA A 7 -10.95 -22.30 3.56
N HIS A 8 -10.65 -21.03 3.31
CA HIS A 8 -9.30 -20.52 3.11
C HIS A 8 -8.99 -19.45 4.16
N PRO A 9 -7.80 -19.42 4.78
CA PRO A 9 -7.47 -18.43 5.84
C PRO A 9 -7.70 -16.98 5.41
N GLN A 10 -7.37 -16.64 4.16
CA GLN A 10 -7.56 -15.30 3.58
C GLN A 10 -8.99 -15.04 3.05
N LEU A 11 -9.97 -15.84 3.46
CA LEU A 11 -11.41 -15.67 3.20
C LEU A 11 -12.24 -15.87 4.47
N GLN A 12 -11.60 -15.88 5.65
CA GLN A 12 -12.26 -16.09 6.95
C GLN A 12 -11.92 -14.95 7.92
N GLY A 13 -12.66 -14.83 9.01
CA GLY A 13 -12.49 -13.76 9.99
C GLY A 13 -12.61 -12.39 9.33
N ASN A 14 -11.68 -11.49 9.60
CA ASN A 14 -11.69 -10.16 8.97
C ASN A 14 -11.21 -10.14 7.50
N PHE A 15 -10.73 -11.25 6.96
CA PHE A 15 -10.49 -11.42 5.51
C PHE A 15 -11.74 -11.81 4.73
N ALA A 16 -12.78 -12.28 5.39
CA ALA A 16 -14.00 -12.70 4.68
C ALA A 16 -14.64 -11.49 3.97
N PRO A 17 -15.07 -11.63 2.70
CA PRO A 17 -15.72 -10.54 1.97
C PRO A 17 -17.05 -10.15 2.64
N ILE A 18 -17.41 -8.86 2.58
CA ILE A 18 -18.69 -8.35 3.05
C ILE A 18 -19.73 -8.36 1.96
N ARG A 19 -19.33 -8.21 0.71
CA ARG A 19 -20.19 -8.27 -0.47
C ARG A 19 -21.40 -7.33 -0.40
N MET A 20 -21.24 -6.19 0.24
CA MET A 20 -22.33 -5.23 0.35
C MET A 20 -21.83 -3.82 0.11
N GLU A 21 -22.67 -2.98 -0.50
CA GLU A 21 -22.49 -1.54 -0.59
C GLU A 21 -23.45 -0.86 0.38
N ALA A 22 -22.99 0.13 1.10
CA ALA A 22 -23.77 0.84 2.12
C ALA A 22 -23.55 2.34 2.05
N ASP A 23 -24.56 3.08 2.50
CA ASP A 23 -24.53 4.49 2.81
C ASP A 23 -25.06 4.68 4.25
N ILE A 24 -24.28 5.34 5.11
CA ILE A 24 -24.65 5.63 6.50
C ILE A 24 -24.43 7.10 6.73
N ASP A 25 -25.50 7.82 7.00
CA ASP A 25 -25.46 9.29 7.11
C ASP A 25 -24.85 9.80 8.43
N ASP A 26 -24.86 8.96 9.47
CA ASP A 26 -24.35 9.35 10.79
C ASP A 26 -23.92 8.12 11.58
N LEU A 27 -22.64 7.98 11.87
CA LEU A 27 -22.11 6.93 12.72
C LEU A 27 -22.26 7.30 14.19
N VAL A 28 -22.45 6.29 15.04
CA VAL A 28 -22.39 6.50 16.48
C VAL A 28 -20.95 6.84 16.87
N ILE A 29 -20.77 7.98 17.53
CA ILE A 29 -19.46 8.45 17.98
C ILE A 29 -19.30 8.16 19.48
N GLN A 30 -18.20 7.47 19.82
CA GLN A 30 -17.70 7.35 21.18
C GLN A 30 -16.49 8.27 21.34
N GLY A 31 -16.45 9.08 22.38
CA GLY A 31 -15.42 10.11 22.56
C GLY A 31 -15.83 11.43 21.91
N GLU A 32 -14.85 12.26 21.54
CA GLU A 32 -15.08 13.59 20.95
C GLU A 32 -14.21 13.75 19.71
N LEU A 33 -14.85 13.92 18.55
CA LEU A 33 -14.15 14.22 17.29
C LEU A 33 -13.53 15.62 17.36
N PRO A 34 -12.25 15.77 16.99
CA PRO A 34 -11.63 17.08 16.93
C PRO A 34 -12.34 18.00 15.93
N ARG A 35 -12.65 19.22 16.35
CA ARG A 35 -13.40 20.17 15.49
C ARG A 35 -12.61 20.66 14.27
N THR A 36 -11.29 20.56 14.32
CA THR A 36 -10.40 20.89 13.18
C THR A 36 -10.31 19.76 12.16
N LEU A 37 -10.83 18.56 12.48
CA LEU A 37 -10.80 17.43 11.58
C LEU A 37 -11.99 17.47 10.61
N GLU A 38 -11.83 18.19 9.51
CA GLU A 38 -12.80 18.30 8.41
C GLU A 38 -12.22 17.71 7.13
N VAL A 39 -12.35 16.40 6.97
CA VAL A 39 -11.70 15.63 5.91
C VAL A 39 -12.57 14.52 5.35
N GLU A 40 -12.22 14.08 4.15
CA GLU A 40 -12.62 12.79 3.61
C GLU A 40 -11.45 11.82 3.77
N TYR A 41 -11.65 10.74 4.49
CA TYR A 41 -10.72 9.63 4.60
C TYR A 41 -11.20 8.48 3.72
N TYR A 42 -10.30 7.96 2.91
CA TYR A 42 -10.55 6.84 2.01
C TYR A 42 -9.70 5.64 2.39
N ARG A 43 -10.26 4.46 2.26
CA ARG A 43 -9.58 3.18 2.47
C ARG A 43 -9.87 2.25 1.31
N ASN A 44 -8.83 1.63 0.74
CA ASN A 44 -8.98 0.64 -0.32
C ASN A 44 -8.63 -0.75 0.20
N GLY A 45 -9.23 -1.75 -0.41
CA GLY A 45 -8.95 -3.15 -0.08
C GLY A 45 -9.72 -4.13 -0.94
N PRO A 46 -9.37 -5.42 -0.87
CA PRO A 46 -10.02 -6.47 -1.64
C PRO A 46 -11.33 -6.91 -1.01
N ASP A 47 -12.38 -7.02 -1.81
CA ASP A 47 -13.66 -7.64 -1.45
C ASP A 47 -14.16 -8.48 -2.63
N PRO A 48 -13.71 -9.73 -2.80
CA PRO A 48 -14.09 -10.55 -3.94
C PRO A 48 -15.59 -10.78 -3.99
N GLN A 49 -16.23 -10.39 -5.10
CA GLN A 49 -17.69 -10.51 -5.25
C GLN A 49 -18.18 -11.95 -5.41
N PHE A 50 -17.31 -12.87 -5.84
CA PHE A 50 -17.58 -14.31 -5.99
C PHE A 50 -16.46 -15.15 -5.39
N PRO A 51 -16.75 -16.42 -5.02
CA PRO A 51 -15.71 -17.36 -4.64
C PRO A 51 -14.62 -17.45 -5.70
N PRO A 52 -13.34 -17.41 -5.31
CA PRO A 52 -12.23 -17.36 -6.25
C PRO A 52 -12.15 -18.63 -7.11
N ARG A 53 -11.57 -18.46 -8.30
CA ARG A 53 -11.27 -19.54 -9.22
C ARG A 53 -9.79 -19.94 -9.05
N GLY A 54 -9.53 -21.20 -8.75
CA GLY A 54 -8.19 -21.67 -8.41
C GLY A 54 -7.76 -21.25 -6.99
N ASP A 55 -6.46 -21.17 -6.78
CA ASP A 55 -5.91 -20.74 -5.51
C ASP A 55 -6.23 -19.25 -5.24
N HIS A 56 -6.52 -18.96 -3.99
CA HIS A 56 -6.80 -17.60 -3.56
C HIS A 56 -5.57 -16.95 -2.92
N HIS A 57 -5.32 -15.71 -3.31
CA HIS A 57 -4.37 -14.83 -2.64
C HIS A 57 -5.11 -13.54 -2.24
N TRP A 58 -4.81 -13.00 -1.07
CA TRP A 58 -5.46 -11.79 -0.53
C TRP A 58 -5.43 -10.62 -1.51
N PHE A 59 -4.35 -10.47 -2.28
CA PHE A 59 -4.19 -9.39 -3.26
C PHE A 59 -5.13 -9.50 -4.47
N SER A 60 -5.83 -10.61 -4.67
CA SER A 60 -6.61 -10.89 -5.88
C SER A 60 -8.09 -10.56 -5.81
N GLY A 61 -8.57 -9.98 -4.70
CA GLY A 61 -9.98 -9.59 -4.56
C GLY A 61 -10.34 -8.33 -5.35
N ASP A 62 -11.64 -8.20 -5.74
CA ASP A 62 -12.13 -6.98 -6.38
C ASP A 62 -11.98 -5.78 -5.45
N GLY A 63 -11.54 -4.63 -5.97
CA GLY A 63 -11.34 -3.43 -5.18
C GLY A 63 -12.65 -2.89 -4.61
N MET A 64 -12.63 -2.52 -3.33
CA MET A 64 -13.71 -1.83 -2.66
C MET A 64 -13.18 -0.61 -1.93
N LEU A 65 -13.69 0.57 -2.29
CA LEU A 65 -13.39 1.80 -1.58
C LEU A 65 -14.37 2.04 -0.44
N HIS A 66 -13.84 2.46 0.68
CA HIS A 66 -14.54 2.93 1.86
C HIS A 66 -14.22 4.41 2.06
N ARG A 67 -15.23 5.27 2.12
CA ARG A 67 -15.10 6.71 2.35
C ARG A 67 -15.73 7.07 3.67
N PHE A 68 -15.00 7.81 4.48
CA PHE A 68 -15.47 8.43 5.71
C PHE A 68 -15.38 9.94 5.55
N GLU A 69 -16.51 10.62 5.56
CA GLU A 69 -16.59 12.08 5.59
C GLU A 69 -16.72 12.51 7.05
N ILE A 70 -15.70 13.19 7.55
CA ILE A 70 -15.65 13.70 8.92
C ILE A 70 -15.86 15.21 8.85
N ALA A 71 -16.98 15.68 9.41
CA ALA A 71 -17.35 17.11 9.42
C ALA A 71 -18.29 17.42 10.57
N ASP A 72 -18.20 18.61 11.14
CA ASP A 72 -19.11 19.11 12.17
C ASP A 72 -19.30 18.15 13.35
N GLY A 73 -18.26 17.39 13.71
CA GLY A 73 -18.31 16.39 14.79
C GLY A 73 -19.13 15.15 14.46
N ARG A 74 -19.36 14.86 13.19
CA ARG A 74 -20.06 13.69 12.64
C ARG A 74 -19.21 12.92 11.67
N VAL A 75 -19.57 11.66 11.43
CA VAL A 75 -18.96 10.83 10.41
C VAL A 75 -20.05 10.21 9.54
N ARG A 76 -19.97 10.46 8.25
CA ARG A 76 -20.74 9.74 7.23
C ARG A 76 -19.87 8.67 6.62
N TYR A 77 -20.47 7.55 6.25
CA TYR A 77 -19.76 6.43 5.64
C TYR A 77 -20.40 6.00 4.34
N ARG A 78 -19.57 5.63 3.36
CA ARG A 78 -19.97 5.03 2.09
C ARG A 78 -18.93 4.02 1.64
N ASN A 79 -19.37 2.90 1.08
CA ASN A 79 -18.47 2.00 0.36
C ASN A 79 -19.05 1.57 -0.97
N ARG A 80 -18.16 1.36 -1.97
CA ARG A 80 -18.51 0.88 -3.31
C ARG A 80 -17.43 -0.02 -3.87
N TRP A 81 -17.82 -1.08 -4.57
CA TRP A 81 -16.90 -1.80 -5.43
C TRP A 81 -16.42 -0.91 -6.56
N LEU A 82 -15.16 -1.08 -6.93
CA LEU A 82 -14.61 -0.55 -8.16
C LEU A 82 -15.05 -1.45 -9.32
N ARG A 83 -15.86 -0.89 -10.20
CA ARG A 83 -16.54 -1.62 -11.26
C ARG A 83 -15.68 -1.73 -12.51
N THR A 84 -14.59 -2.47 -12.38
CA THR A 84 -13.63 -2.77 -13.45
C THR A 84 -14.24 -3.70 -14.51
N VAL A 85 -13.55 -3.89 -15.64
CA VAL A 85 -13.95 -4.86 -16.68
C VAL A 85 -14.14 -6.26 -16.08
N LYS A 86 -13.19 -6.68 -15.21
CA LYS A 86 -13.29 -7.95 -14.48
C LYS A 86 -14.59 -8.01 -13.67
N TRP A 87 -14.84 -6.98 -12.85
CA TRP A 87 -16.02 -6.91 -11.98
C TRP A 87 -17.32 -7.09 -12.82
N HIS A 88 -17.45 -6.38 -13.94
CA HIS A 88 -18.63 -6.46 -14.82
C HIS A 88 -18.80 -7.84 -15.44
N LYS A 89 -17.72 -8.44 -15.97
CA LYS A 89 -17.77 -9.77 -16.61
C LYS A 89 -18.15 -10.85 -15.62
N GLU A 90 -17.60 -10.84 -14.44
CA GLU A 90 -17.93 -11.80 -13.38
C GLU A 90 -19.34 -11.59 -12.83
N ARG A 91 -19.78 -10.33 -12.72
CA ARG A 91 -21.17 -9.99 -12.32
C ARG A 91 -22.19 -10.51 -13.33
N GLU A 92 -21.93 -10.35 -14.62
CA GLU A 92 -22.73 -10.87 -15.70
C GLU A 92 -22.81 -12.42 -15.70
N ALA A 93 -21.67 -13.06 -15.47
CA ALA A 93 -21.55 -14.52 -15.39
C ALA A 93 -22.09 -15.12 -14.08
N GLY A 94 -22.23 -14.32 -13.01
CA GLY A 94 -22.62 -14.78 -11.68
C GLY A 94 -21.59 -15.68 -10.99
N ARG A 95 -20.33 -15.63 -11.42
CA ARG A 95 -19.22 -16.43 -10.90
C ARG A 95 -17.86 -15.80 -11.26
N SER A 96 -16.80 -16.19 -10.57
CA SER A 96 -15.43 -15.84 -10.93
C SER A 96 -15.03 -16.40 -12.29
N LEU A 97 -14.31 -15.59 -13.07
CA LEU A 97 -13.82 -15.93 -14.41
C LEU A 97 -12.32 -15.80 -14.54
N PHE A 98 -11.70 -14.83 -13.84
CA PHE A 98 -10.28 -14.54 -13.95
C PHE A 98 -9.50 -15.21 -12.82
N GLY A 99 -8.39 -15.86 -13.18
CA GLY A 99 -7.43 -16.38 -12.22
C GLY A 99 -6.69 -15.23 -11.53
N ALA A 100 -6.18 -15.50 -10.30
CA ALA A 100 -5.39 -14.52 -9.56
C ALA A 100 -4.01 -14.28 -10.21
N PHE A 101 -2.94 -14.84 -9.62
CA PHE A 101 -1.59 -14.73 -10.16
C PHE A 101 -1.25 -15.78 -11.24
N ASN A 102 -2.06 -16.81 -11.38
CA ASN A 102 -1.87 -17.83 -12.40
C ASN A 102 -2.86 -17.60 -13.55
N PRO A 103 -2.40 -17.12 -14.72
CA PRO A 103 -3.28 -16.88 -15.87
C PRO A 103 -3.93 -18.18 -16.40
N MET A 104 -3.36 -19.37 -16.09
CA MET A 104 -3.92 -20.66 -16.48
C MET A 104 -5.23 -20.97 -15.76
N ASP A 105 -5.51 -20.32 -14.64
CA ASP A 105 -6.77 -20.44 -13.91
C ASP A 105 -7.89 -19.58 -14.52
N THR A 106 -7.59 -18.74 -15.50
CA THR A 106 -8.59 -17.91 -16.20
C THR A 106 -9.53 -18.78 -17.05
N ASP A 107 -10.84 -18.49 -16.96
CA ASP A 107 -11.86 -19.19 -17.72
C ASP A 107 -11.67 -18.94 -19.25
N PRO A 108 -11.70 -19.98 -20.08
CA PRO A 108 -11.54 -19.81 -21.54
C PRO A 108 -12.53 -18.84 -22.18
N SER A 109 -13.71 -18.63 -21.58
CA SER A 109 -14.71 -17.69 -22.11
C SER A 109 -14.28 -16.22 -22.07
N VAL A 110 -13.27 -15.89 -21.27
CA VAL A 110 -12.70 -14.53 -21.16
C VAL A 110 -11.22 -14.48 -21.60
N ALA A 111 -10.74 -15.54 -22.24
CA ALA A 111 -9.38 -15.55 -22.80
C ALA A 111 -9.23 -14.44 -23.83
N GLY A 112 -8.19 -13.61 -23.66
CA GLY A 112 -7.92 -12.47 -24.55
C GLY A 112 -8.76 -11.21 -24.25
N ILE A 113 -9.59 -11.21 -23.22
CA ILE A 113 -10.21 -9.96 -22.74
C ILE A 113 -9.14 -9.18 -21.97
N GLU A 114 -8.88 -7.97 -22.44
CA GLU A 114 -8.04 -7.00 -21.73
C GLU A 114 -8.80 -6.48 -20.50
N THR A 115 -8.19 -6.58 -19.32
CA THR A 115 -8.73 -6.04 -18.07
C THR A 115 -8.12 -4.69 -17.76
N ASP A 116 -8.78 -3.92 -16.90
CA ASP A 116 -8.32 -2.68 -16.32
C ASP A 116 -7.95 -2.88 -14.82
N GLY A 117 -7.65 -4.11 -14.46
CA GLY A 117 -7.15 -4.50 -13.15
C GLY A 117 -8.19 -4.73 -12.08
N LEU A 118 -7.72 -4.68 -10.85
CA LEU A 118 -8.51 -4.85 -9.62
C LEU A 118 -8.73 -3.53 -8.89
N ALA A 119 -7.82 -2.58 -9.08
CA ALA A 119 -7.78 -1.26 -8.45
C ALA A 119 -7.94 -1.31 -6.91
N ASN A 120 -7.39 -2.35 -6.25
CA ASN A 120 -7.74 -2.75 -4.89
C ASN A 120 -6.71 -2.37 -3.81
N THR A 121 -5.59 -1.74 -4.18
CA THR A 121 -4.44 -1.63 -3.28
C THR A 121 -4.37 -0.29 -2.57
N ASN A 122 -4.40 0.82 -3.30
CA ASN A 122 -4.26 2.16 -2.73
C ASN A 122 -5.30 3.12 -3.32
N VAL A 123 -5.39 4.30 -2.75
CA VAL A 123 -6.22 5.40 -3.26
C VAL A 123 -5.50 6.72 -2.99
N ILE A 124 -5.39 7.58 -4.01
CA ILE A 124 -4.71 8.86 -3.90
C ILE A 124 -5.56 9.99 -4.49
N TRP A 125 -5.29 11.21 -4.04
CA TRP A 125 -5.80 12.43 -4.66
C TRP A 125 -4.66 13.15 -5.36
N HIS A 126 -4.77 13.34 -6.67
CA HIS A 126 -3.76 14.07 -7.44
C HIS A 126 -4.36 14.67 -8.72
N GLY A 127 -3.93 15.86 -9.11
CA GLY A 127 -4.40 16.53 -10.33
C GLY A 127 -5.93 16.69 -10.38
N GLY A 128 -6.58 16.95 -9.22
CA GLY A 128 -8.03 17.09 -9.10
C GLY A 128 -8.82 15.78 -9.25
N ARG A 129 -8.18 14.60 -9.12
CA ARG A 129 -8.79 13.27 -9.33
C ARG A 129 -8.58 12.36 -8.14
N LEU A 130 -9.59 11.57 -7.82
CA LEU A 130 -9.45 10.43 -6.93
C LEU A 130 -9.10 9.19 -7.77
N LEU A 131 -7.94 8.61 -7.52
CA LEU A 131 -7.38 7.49 -8.27
C LEU A 131 -7.22 6.28 -7.37
N ALA A 132 -7.89 5.19 -7.69
CA ALA A 132 -7.66 3.89 -7.08
C ALA A 132 -6.57 3.15 -7.86
N LEU A 133 -5.65 2.52 -7.14
CA LEU A 133 -4.41 1.97 -7.68
C LEU A 133 -4.27 0.49 -7.39
N GLU A 134 -3.57 -0.18 -8.28
CA GLU A 134 -2.92 -1.48 -8.11
C GLU A 134 -1.58 -1.45 -8.84
N GLU A 135 -0.88 -2.57 -9.00
CA GLU A 135 0.47 -2.57 -9.55
C GLU A 135 0.55 -2.94 -11.04
N GLY A 136 -0.48 -3.57 -11.59
CA GLY A 136 -0.44 -4.19 -12.93
C GLY A 136 -1.09 -3.37 -14.04
N HIS A 137 -1.81 -2.30 -13.72
CA HIS A 137 -2.61 -1.53 -14.68
C HIS A 137 -2.48 -0.03 -14.44
N ALA A 138 -3.09 0.75 -15.34
CA ALA A 138 -3.24 2.19 -15.16
C ALA A 138 -4.12 2.52 -13.93
N PRO A 139 -3.96 3.69 -13.30
CA PRO A 139 -4.84 4.10 -12.20
C PRO A 139 -6.30 4.15 -12.65
N PHE A 140 -7.21 3.88 -11.74
CA PHE A 140 -8.65 3.83 -11.98
C PHE A 140 -9.33 5.05 -11.33
N GLU A 141 -9.90 5.93 -12.15
CA GLU A 141 -10.54 7.17 -11.68
C GLU A 141 -11.93 6.88 -11.09
N VAL A 142 -12.23 7.55 -9.98
CA VAL A 142 -13.46 7.37 -9.20
C VAL A 142 -14.01 8.75 -8.83
N ASP A 143 -15.34 8.93 -8.86
CA ASP A 143 -15.96 10.12 -8.29
C ASP A 143 -15.74 10.17 -6.77
N PRO A 144 -15.13 11.22 -6.22
CA PRO A 144 -14.73 11.26 -4.83
C PRO A 144 -15.90 11.27 -3.82
N ARG A 145 -17.09 11.72 -4.23
CA ARG A 145 -18.25 11.85 -3.35
C ARG A 145 -19.16 10.63 -3.42
N THR A 146 -19.43 10.15 -4.64
CA THR A 146 -20.34 9.03 -4.87
C THR A 146 -19.64 7.67 -4.86
N LEU A 147 -18.33 7.66 -5.06
CA LEU A 147 -17.49 6.49 -5.33
C LEU A 147 -17.90 5.74 -6.61
N GLU A 148 -18.60 6.40 -7.54
CA GLU A 148 -18.90 5.84 -8.86
C GLU A 148 -17.61 5.68 -9.67
N SER A 149 -17.47 4.52 -10.28
CA SER A 149 -16.35 4.20 -11.15
C SER A 149 -16.43 4.99 -12.44
N ILE A 150 -15.38 5.73 -12.78
CA ILE A 150 -15.27 6.48 -14.04
C ILE A 150 -14.54 5.64 -15.07
N GLY A 151 -13.39 5.06 -14.70
CA GLY A 151 -12.61 4.17 -15.55
C GLY A 151 -11.09 4.41 -15.47
N PRO A 152 -10.31 3.70 -16.31
CA PRO A 152 -8.86 3.87 -16.32
C PRO A 152 -8.45 5.30 -16.69
N TRP A 153 -7.58 5.90 -15.89
CA TRP A 153 -6.99 7.19 -16.16
C TRP A 153 -5.61 7.04 -16.81
N ARG A 154 -5.42 7.62 -17.99
CA ARG A 154 -4.21 7.48 -18.80
C ARG A 154 -3.48 8.82 -19.01
N PHE A 155 -3.58 9.74 -18.06
CA PHE A 155 -2.93 11.05 -18.10
C PHE A 155 -3.15 11.78 -19.45
N GLY A 156 -4.42 11.92 -19.85
CA GLY A 156 -4.78 12.50 -21.14
C GLY A 156 -4.53 11.60 -22.36
N GLY A 157 -4.37 10.29 -22.16
CA GLY A 157 -4.14 9.30 -23.21
C GLY A 157 -2.66 9.09 -23.59
N THR A 158 -1.75 9.62 -22.77
CA THR A 158 -0.30 9.56 -23.03
C THR A 158 0.41 8.41 -22.28
N PHE A 159 -0.28 7.77 -21.32
CA PHE A 159 0.27 6.69 -20.51
C PHE A 159 -0.30 5.33 -20.91
N GLU A 160 0.61 4.40 -21.19
CA GLU A 160 0.29 3.00 -21.40
C GLU A 160 1.21 2.14 -20.53
N GLY A 161 0.64 1.30 -19.69
CA GLY A 161 1.39 0.37 -18.87
C GLY A 161 0.90 0.31 -17.41
N PRO A 162 1.60 -0.52 -16.62
CA PRO A 162 1.35 -0.62 -15.19
C PRO A 162 1.87 0.62 -14.43
N MET A 163 1.16 1.00 -13.38
CA MET A 163 1.57 2.02 -12.43
C MET A 163 1.61 1.40 -11.03
N THR A 164 2.69 1.68 -10.30
CA THR A 164 2.78 1.28 -8.88
C THR A 164 1.56 1.71 -8.08
N ALA A 165 1.19 0.94 -7.06
CA ALA A 165 0.21 1.37 -6.08
C ALA A 165 0.75 2.42 -5.09
N HIS A 166 2.06 2.72 -5.14
CA HIS A 166 2.76 3.58 -4.18
C HIS A 166 3.46 4.79 -4.84
N PRO A 167 2.74 5.62 -5.63
CA PRO A 167 3.36 6.85 -6.14
C PRO A 167 3.76 7.75 -4.97
N LYS A 168 4.77 8.58 -5.19
CA LYS A 168 5.24 9.57 -4.21
C LYS A 168 4.85 10.97 -4.71
N ILE A 169 4.19 11.73 -3.85
CA ILE A 169 3.84 13.13 -4.15
C ILE A 169 4.85 14.03 -3.44
N ASP A 170 5.54 14.83 -4.22
CA ASP A 170 6.49 15.80 -3.68
C ASP A 170 5.72 16.94 -2.99
N PRO A 171 5.92 17.16 -1.68
CA PRO A 171 5.15 18.16 -0.94
C PRO A 171 5.50 19.60 -1.29
N VAL A 172 6.60 19.83 -2.00
CA VAL A 172 7.08 21.16 -2.39
C VAL A 172 6.58 21.54 -3.78
N THR A 173 6.66 20.61 -4.73
CA THR A 173 6.30 20.88 -6.14
C THR A 173 4.90 20.41 -6.49
N GLY A 174 4.30 19.50 -5.70
CA GLY A 174 3.05 18.83 -6.03
C GLY A 174 3.19 17.77 -7.14
N GLU A 175 4.39 17.53 -7.64
CA GLU A 175 4.64 16.47 -8.62
C GLU A 175 4.35 15.10 -8.04
N MET A 176 3.72 14.24 -8.83
CA MET A 176 3.59 12.82 -8.54
C MET A 176 4.65 12.04 -9.31
N ILE A 177 5.46 11.31 -8.58
CA ILE A 177 6.51 10.44 -9.12
C ILE A 177 6.03 9.00 -8.97
N PHE A 178 6.12 8.22 -10.05
CA PHE A 178 5.75 6.82 -10.02
C PHE A 178 6.59 5.96 -10.95
N PHE A 179 6.54 4.67 -10.77
CA PHE A 179 7.16 3.68 -11.64
C PHE A 179 6.16 2.60 -12.01
N GLY A 180 6.50 1.82 -13.03
CA GLY A 180 5.88 0.54 -13.33
C GLY A 180 6.94 -0.54 -13.42
N TYR A 181 6.58 -1.77 -13.10
CA TYR A 181 7.47 -2.93 -13.29
C TYR A 181 6.84 -3.96 -14.22
N MET A 182 7.65 -4.85 -14.79
CA MET A 182 7.21 -5.81 -15.82
C MET A 182 6.58 -5.14 -17.05
N VAL A 183 7.05 -3.95 -17.40
CA VAL A 183 6.52 -3.15 -18.53
C VAL A 183 6.86 -3.72 -19.91
N ASP A 184 7.74 -4.69 -19.98
CA ASP A 184 8.14 -5.46 -21.17
C ASP A 184 7.36 -6.79 -21.30
N GLY A 185 6.44 -7.05 -20.41
CA GLY A 185 5.59 -8.25 -20.37
C GLY A 185 5.63 -8.97 -19.03
N MET A 186 4.73 -9.93 -18.89
CA MET A 186 4.54 -10.68 -17.65
C MET A 186 5.85 -11.34 -17.17
N LEU A 187 6.22 -11.10 -15.90
CA LEU A 187 7.41 -11.62 -15.25
C LEU A 187 8.74 -11.21 -15.94
N GLY A 188 8.71 -10.12 -16.71
CA GLY A 188 9.86 -9.51 -17.35
C GLY A 188 10.69 -8.64 -16.38
N LYS A 189 11.79 -8.05 -16.90
CA LYS A 189 12.71 -7.21 -16.14
C LYS A 189 12.50 -5.70 -16.35
N GLY A 190 11.62 -5.34 -17.29
CA GLY A 190 11.40 -3.96 -17.67
C GLY A 190 10.77 -3.16 -16.55
N LEU A 191 11.35 -2.00 -16.27
CA LEU A 191 10.79 -0.96 -15.43
C LEU A 191 10.52 0.30 -16.23
N SER A 192 9.62 1.13 -15.74
CA SER A 192 9.41 2.49 -16.23
C SER A 192 9.44 3.49 -15.10
N TYR A 193 9.86 4.71 -15.42
CA TYR A 193 9.88 5.84 -14.49
C TYR A 193 9.10 7.00 -15.08
N HIS A 194 8.28 7.65 -14.26
CA HIS A 194 7.36 8.68 -14.70
C HIS A 194 7.27 9.82 -13.70
N VAL A 195 7.05 11.04 -14.22
CA VAL A 195 6.73 12.23 -13.45
C VAL A 195 5.47 12.87 -14.04
N VAL A 196 4.56 13.23 -13.16
CA VAL A 196 3.32 13.95 -13.46
C VAL A 196 3.34 15.25 -12.67
N ASP A 197 3.03 16.37 -13.32
CA ASP A 197 2.96 17.67 -12.63
C ASP A 197 1.76 17.76 -11.69
N ALA A 198 1.68 18.85 -10.91
CA ALA A 198 0.61 19.07 -9.94
C ALA A 198 -0.81 19.13 -10.57
N ASP A 199 -0.89 19.46 -11.85
CA ASP A 199 -2.15 19.51 -12.61
C ASP A 199 -2.56 18.15 -13.21
N GLY A 200 -1.75 17.11 -13.02
CA GLY A 200 -2.02 15.75 -13.50
C GLY A 200 -1.56 15.48 -14.93
N VAL A 201 -0.63 16.29 -15.48
CA VAL A 201 -0.06 16.09 -16.81
C VAL A 201 1.23 15.27 -16.72
N LEU A 202 1.33 14.20 -17.51
CA LEU A 202 2.55 13.39 -17.62
C LEU A 202 3.65 14.18 -18.34
N THR A 203 4.70 14.56 -17.61
CA THR A 203 5.81 15.37 -18.08
C THR A 203 7.05 14.57 -18.44
N ARG A 204 7.19 13.37 -17.84
CA ARG A 204 8.34 12.49 -18.06
C ARG A 204 7.93 11.03 -18.09
N SER A 205 8.52 10.25 -19.00
CA SER A 205 8.29 8.82 -19.13
C SER A 205 9.51 8.15 -19.75
N GLU A 206 10.18 7.28 -19.01
CA GLU A 206 11.38 6.56 -19.43
C GLU A 206 11.28 5.07 -19.09
N ARG A 207 12.02 4.20 -19.81
CA ARG A 207 12.04 2.75 -19.56
C ARG A 207 13.47 2.27 -19.43
N PHE A 208 13.68 1.30 -18.54
CA PHE A 208 14.98 0.66 -18.31
C PHE A 208 14.79 -0.79 -17.87
N GLU A 209 15.89 -1.55 -17.82
CA GLU A 209 15.87 -2.93 -17.33
C GLU A 209 16.47 -3.02 -15.93
N ALA A 210 15.80 -3.78 -15.05
CA ALA A 210 16.35 -4.18 -13.76
C ALA A 210 17.38 -5.31 -13.91
N PRO A 211 18.30 -5.48 -12.95
CA PRO A 211 19.23 -6.60 -12.94
C PRO A 211 18.56 -7.98 -12.98
N ILE A 212 17.45 -8.12 -12.29
CA ILE A 212 16.65 -9.34 -12.23
C ILE A 212 15.16 -9.03 -12.41
N SER A 213 14.35 -10.01 -12.86
CA SER A 213 12.90 -9.91 -12.74
C SER A 213 12.51 -10.01 -11.28
N SER A 214 11.78 -9.02 -10.77
CA SER A 214 11.40 -8.92 -9.36
C SER A 214 9.99 -8.35 -9.22
N MET A 215 9.28 -8.74 -8.17
CA MET A 215 8.11 -8.01 -7.69
C MET A 215 8.61 -6.76 -6.98
N VAL A 216 8.55 -5.63 -7.65
CA VAL A 216 8.94 -4.33 -7.09
C VAL A 216 7.68 -3.64 -6.58
N HIS A 217 7.35 -3.88 -5.30
CA HIS A 217 6.10 -3.41 -4.74
C HIS A 217 6.07 -1.89 -4.54
N ASP A 218 7.15 -1.34 -3.98
CA ASP A 218 7.29 0.09 -3.70
C ASP A 218 8.69 0.57 -4.07
N PHE A 219 8.88 1.87 -4.09
CA PHE A 219 10.15 2.55 -4.35
C PHE A 219 10.32 3.74 -3.40
N ILE A 220 11.48 4.36 -3.41
CA ILE A 220 11.84 5.38 -2.45
C ILE A 220 12.21 6.66 -3.19
N VAL A 221 11.75 7.80 -2.68
CA VAL A 221 12.07 9.12 -3.26
C VAL A 221 12.57 10.04 -2.15
N THR A 222 13.62 10.80 -2.45
CA THR A 222 14.08 11.94 -1.66
C THR A 222 13.85 13.23 -2.45
N SER A 223 14.17 14.38 -1.88
CA SER A 223 14.19 15.65 -2.64
C SER A 223 15.12 15.62 -3.86
N GLU A 224 16.16 14.77 -3.85
CA GLU A 224 17.20 14.77 -4.86
C GLU A 224 17.32 13.46 -5.65
N HIS A 225 16.85 12.32 -5.09
CA HIS A 225 17.07 10.99 -5.66
C HIS A 225 15.80 10.16 -5.72
N VAL A 226 15.81 9.22 -6.67
CA VAL A 226 14.85 8.09 -6.75
C VAL A 226 15.62 6.80 -6.54
N ILE A 227 15.08 5.91 -5.72
CA ILE A 227 15.72 4.64 -5.36
C ILE A 227 14.79 3.49 -5.70
N PHE A 228 15.29 2.55 -6.51
CA PHE A 228 14.56 1.35 -6.94
C PHE A 228 15.12 0.12 -6.22
N PRO A 229 14.43 -0.42 -5.21
CA PRO A 229 14.82 -1.65 -4.52
C PRO A 229 14.41 -2.88 -5.34
N ILE A 230 15.35 -3.50 -6.02
CA ILE A 230 15.15 -4.73 -6.78
C ILE A 230 15.54 -5.91 -5.89
N LEU A 231 14.56 -6.47 -5.21
CA LEU A 231 14.75 -7.46 -4.16
C LEU A 231 14.47 -8.88 -4.68
N PRO A 232 15.00 -9.95 -4.06
CA PRO A 232 15.00 -11.28 -4.65
C PRO A 232 13.67 -12.07 -4.48
N LEU A 233 12.53 -11.39 -4.54
CA LEU A 233 11.24 -12.01 -4.83
C LEU A 233 11.05 -12.02 -6.34
N THR A 234 11.54 -13.09 -6.98
CA THR A 234 11.73 -13.10 -8.43
C THR A 234 10.50 -13.61 -9.18
N GLY A 235 10.24 -13.00 -10.34
CA GLY A 235 9.28 -13.48 -11.33
C GLY A 235 9.91 -14.46 -12.32
N SER A 236 9.23 -15.56 -12.71
CA SER A 236 9.72 -16.49 -13.71
C SER A 236 8.60 -17.15 -14.52
N ILE A 237 8.57 -16.84 -15.82
CA ILE A 237 7.65 -17.50 -16.75
C ILE A 237 7.93 -18.99 -16.90
N GLN A 238 9.20 -19.41 -16.78
CA GLN A 238 9.60 -20.81 -16.84
C GLN A 238 9.04 -21.59 -15.64
N ARG A 239 9.04 -21.02 -14.43
CA ARG A 239 8.40 -21.63 -13.25
C ARG A 239 6.89 -21.74 -13.47
N ALA A 240 6.24 -20.63 -13.84
CA ALA A 240 4.81 -20.58 -14.08
C ALA A 240 4.33 -21.63 -15.08
N THR A 241 5.06 -21.82 -16.21
CA THR A 241 4.70 -22.81 -17.23
C THR A 241 4.90 -24.27 -16.78
N ARG A 242 5.69 -24.52 -15.73
CA ARG A 242 5.85 -25.84 -15.11
C ARG A 242 4.88 -26.11 -13.96
N GLY A 243 4.00 -25.14 -13.65
CA GLY A 243 3.10 -25.21 -12.50
C GLY A 243 3.81 -24.97 -11.16
N GLU A 244 4.99 -24.39 -11.19
CA GLU A 244 5.76 -23.94 -10.04
C GLU A 244 5.39 -22.47 -9.70
N PRO A 245 5.78 -21.93 -8.52
CA PRO A 245 5.44 -20.55 -8.15
C PRO A 245 5.94 -19.52 -9.18
N ALA A 246 5.03 -18.72 -9.72
CA ALA A 246 5.35 -17.65 -10.67
C ALA A 246 6.26 -16.59 -10.02
N PHE A 247 5.94 -16.23 -8.77
CA PHE A 247 6.78 -15.43 -7.89
C PHE A 247 7.36 -16.32 -6.79
N ALA A 248 8.66 -16.20 -6.53
CA ALA A 248 9.34 -17.00 -5.52
C ALA A 248 10.49 -16.24 -4.87
N TRP A 249 10.72 -16.53 -3.59
CA TRP A 249 11.87 -16.03 -2.86
C TRP A 249 13.13 -16.81 -3.27
N GLU A 250 14.11 -16.10 -3.87
CA GLU A 250 15.37 -16.62 -4.35
C GLU A 250 16.55 -15.78 -3.79
N PRO A 251 16.95 -15.95 -2.52
CA PRO A 251 17.96 -15.11 -1.87
C PRO A 251 19.32 -15.10 -2.60
N ASP A 252 19.68 -16.18 -3.30
CA ASP A 252 20.92 -16.27 -4.07
C ASP A 252 21.02 -15.25 -5.21
N LYS A 253 19.93 -14.58 -5.56
CA LYS A 253 19.92 -13.51 -6.58
C LYS A 253 20.40 -12.16 -6.03
N GLY A 254 20.53 -12.02 -4.70
CA GLY A 254 20.93 -10.77 -4.05
C GLY A 254 19.87 -9.68 -4.10
N SER A 255 20.14 -8.59 -3.41
CA SER A 255 19.33 -7.37 -3.44
C SER A 255 20.11 -6.26 -4.15
N HIS A 256 19.49 -5.63 -5.16
CA HIS A 256 20.09 -4.56 -5.97
C HIS A 256 19.30 -3.27 -5.74
N ILE A 257 19.98 -2.23 -5.37
CA ILE A 257 19.39 -0.91 -5.08
C ILE A 257 19.87 0.08 -6.13
N GLY A 258 18.98 0.42 -7.06
CA GLY A 258 19.25 1.42 -8.11
C GLY A 258 19.02 2.83 -7.57
N VAL A 259 20.02 3.70 -7.62
CA VAL A 259 19.90 5.09 -7.19
C VAL A 259 20.09 6.00 -8.40
N MET A 260 19.14 6.89 -8.64
CA MET A 260 19.12 7.84 -9.76
C MET A 260 18.88 9.26 -9.22
N PRO A 261 19.64 10.28 -9.65
CA PRO A 261 19.28 11.66 -9.40
C PRO A 261 17.92 12.02 -10.02
N ARG A 262 17.07 12.80 -9.35
CA ARG A 262 15.75 13.19 -9.88
C ARG A 262 15.86 14.05 -11.14
N ASP A 263 16.91 14.88 -11.23
CA ASP A 263 17.22 15.71 -12.42
C ASP A 263 18.05 14.98 -13.47
N GLY A 264 18.51 13.75 -13.16
CA GLY A 264 19.25 12.87 -14.07
C GLY A 264 18.32 12.07 -14.99
N SER A 265 18.88 11.08 -15.67
CA SER A 265 18.17 10.14 -16.55
C SER A 265 18.33 8.69 -16.06
N ILE A 266 17.59 7.77 -16.67
CA ILE A 266 17.73 6.33 -16.38
C ILE A 266 19.16 5.82 -16.65
N ASP A 267 19.94 6.48 -17.49
CA ASP A 267 21.34 6.13 -17.76
C ASP A 267 22.28 6.50 -16.58
N ASP A 268 21.81 7.35 -15.66
CA ASP A 268 22.52 7.77 -14.45
C ASP A 268 22.29 6.84 -13.26
N ILE A 269 21.50 5.78 -13.42
CA ILE A 269 21.24 4.81 -12.35
C ILE A 269 22.54 4.14 -11.91
N ARG A 270 22.85 4.27 -10.62
CA ARG A 270 23.95 3.56 -9.98
C ARG A 270 23.40 2.43 -9.14
N TRP A 271 23.90 1.21 -9.39
CA TRP A 271 23.49 0.03 -8.65
C TRP A 271 24.36 -0.19 -7.43
N TYR A 272 23.71 -0.37 -6.28
CA TYR A 272 24.29 -0.77 -5.00
C TYR A 272 23.80 -2.17 -4.65
N GLU A 273 24.56 -2.88 -3.83
CA GLU A 273 24.22 -4.24 -3.41
C GLU A 273 24.09 -4.31 -1.89
N THR A 274 23.25 -5.23 -1.44
CA THR A 274 23.11 -5.59 -0.03
C THR A 274 22.74 -7.06 0.10
N ASP A 275 22.88 -7.62 1.31
CA ASP A 275 22.42 -8.96 1.59
C ASP A 275 20.92 -9.09 1.28
N PRO A 276 20.45 -10.30 0.94
CA PRO A 276 19.05 -10.54 0.65
C PRO A 276 18.13 -10.01 1.75
N CYS A 277 17.11 -9.27 1.37
CA CYS A 277 16.04 -8.80 2.22
C CYS A 277 14.81 -8.49 1.38
N TYR A 278 13.69 -8.24 2.04
CA TYR A 278 12.48 -7.79 1.38
C TYR A 278 11.89 -6.56 2.09
N VAL A 279 11.29 -5.69 1.34
CA VAL A 279 10.58 -4.49 1.81
C VAL A 279 9.31 -4.37 0.99
N PHE A 280 8.15 -4.40 1.67
CA PHE A 280 6.92 -3.93 1.05
C PHE A 280 6.89 -2.42 1.08
N HIS A 281 7.03 -1.81 2.24
CA HIS A 281 6.81 -0.37 2.40
C HIS A 281 8.01 0.35 3.03
N PRO A 282 8.58 1.33 2.34
CA PRO A 282 9.42 2.36 2.96
C PRO A 282 8.54 3.35 3.73
N MET A 283 9.05 3.85 4.85
CA MET A 283 8.41 4.94 5.60
C MET A 283 8.72 6.29 4.97
N ASN A 284 10.01 6.60 4.79
CA ASN A 284 10.49 7.83 4.15
C ASN A 284 11.99 7.71 3.83
N ALA A 285 12.51 8.68 3.09
CA ALA A 285 13.93 8.85 2.90
C ALA A 285 14.32 10.32 2.76
N MET A 286 15.61 10.61 2.98
CA MET A 286 16.16 11.95 2.83
C MET A 286 17.58 11.88 2.27
N THR A 287 17.99 12.91 1.54
CA THR A 287 19.37 13.10 1.11
C THR A 287 20.04 14.11 2.02
N LEU A 288 21.15 13.72 2.62
CA LEU A 288 21.97 14.52 3.56
C LEU A 288 23.40 14.65 3.02
N GLY A 289 23.64 15.62 2.16
CA GLY A 289 24.91 15.76 1.44
C GLY A 289 25.14 14.55 0.52
N ASN A 290 26.18 13.77 0.76
CA ASN A 290 26.49 12.57 -0.03
C ASN A 290 25.86 11.28 0.53
N THR A 291 24.96 11.38 1.48
CA THR A 291 24.35 10.20 2.11
C THR A 291 22.83 10.21 1.93
N ILE A 292 22.28 9.11 1.46
CA ILE A 292 20.84 8.86 1.52
C ILE A 292 20.56 8.03 2.76
N ARG A 293 19.59 8.46 3.57
CA ARG A 293 19.00 7.65 4.64
C ARG A 293 17.58 7.32 4.29
N ALA A 294 17.25 6.04 4.31
CA ALA A 294 15.89 5.56 4.09
C ALA A 294 15.45 4.71 5.28
N HIS A 295 14.25 4.97 5.78
CA HIS A 295 13.61 4.17 6.81
C HIS A 295 12.57 3.27 6.15
N VAL A 296 12.70 1.96 6.39
CA VAL A 296 11.89 0.93 5.72
C VAL A 296 11.42 -0.13 6.70
N MET A 297 10.29 -0.77 6.41
CA MET A 297 9.87 -1.98 7.12
C MET A 297 10.52 -3.19 6.43
N GLN A 298 11.64 -3.66 7.00
CA GLN A 298 12.47 -4.69 6.38
C GLN A 298 12.19 -6.07 6.94
N PHE A 299 11.93 -7.02 6.03
CA PHE A 299 11.89 -8.46 6.27
C PHE A 299 13.25 -9.08 5.94
N GLU A 300 13.63 -10.14 6.64
CA GLU A 300 14.79 -10.96 6.25
C GLU A 300 14.45 -11.93 5.11
N GLU A 301 13.16 -12.27 4.94
CA GLU A 301 12.62 -13.11 3.88
C GLU A 301 11.24 -12.63 3.48
N ALA A 302 10.90 -12.67 2.17
CA ALA A 302 9.62 -12.19 1.67
C ALA A 302 8.45 -12.98 2.30
N PRO A 303 7.50 -12.33 2.98
CA PRO A 303 6.30 -13.00 3.48
C PRO A 303 5.34 -13.28 2.32
N LEU A 304 4.33 -14.12 2.54
CA LEU A 304 3.20 -14.41 1.64
C LEU A 304 3.55 -15.12 0.33
N PHE A 305 4.82 -15.24 -0.03
CA PHE A 305 5.27 -15.89 -1.25
C PHE A 305 6.20 -17.06 -0.93
N PRO A 306 6.08 -18.20 -1.64
CA PRO A 306 6.90 -19.37 -1.38
C PRO A 306 8.34 -19.22 -1.92
N HIS A 307 9.22 -20.12 -1.52
CA HIS A 307 10.49 -20.37 -2.21
C HIS A 307 10.27 -20.99 -3.59
N ALA A 308 11.33 -21.05 -4.41
CA ALA A 308 11.25 -21.60 -5.76
C ALA A 308 10.87 -23.11 -5.79
N ASP A 309 11.13 -23.83 -4.72
CA ASP A 309 10.74 -25.24 -4.55
C ASP A 309 9.31 -25.42 -4.01
N GLY A 310 8.58 -24.33 -3.78
CA GLY A 310 7.22 -24.32 -3.25
C GLY A 310 7.14 -24.37 -1.72
N SER A 311 8.25 -24.42 -1.00
CA SER A 311 8.24 -24.37 0.47
C SER A 311 7.80 -23.00 0.99
N ALA A 312 7.11 -22.99 2.13
CA ALA A 312 6.64 -21.75 2.75
C ALA A 312 7.80 -20.93 3.34
N PRO A 313 7.63 -19.58 3.45
CA PRO A 313 8.59 -18.71 4.13
C PRO A 313 8.83 -19.12 5.59
N ASP A 314 10.04 -18.85 6.09
CA ASP A 314 10.34 -19.02 7.52
C ASP A 314 9.58 -17.95 8.33
N PRO A 315 8.64 -18.33 9.21
CA PRO A 315 7.84 -17.38 9.98
C PRO A 315 8.68 -16.45 10.88
N LYS A 316 9.91 -16.82 11.22
CA LYS A 316 10.80 -16.00 12.05
C LYS A 316 11.46 -14.88 11.22
N LYS A 317 11.67 -15.12 9.95
CA LYS A 317 12.30 -14.18 9.01
C LYS A 317 11.28 -13.31 8.25
N ALA A 318 10.06 -13.82 8.13
CA ALA A 318 8.95 -13.17 7.44
C ALA A 318 8.20 -12.15 8.34
N ASN A 319 8.95 -11.44 9.19
CA ASN A 319 8.44 -10.37 10.06
C ASN A 319 9.25 -9.10 9.81
N ALA A 320 8.56 -8.01 9.44
CA ALA A 320 9.22 -6.72 9.21
C ALA A 320 9.54 -6.02 10.52
N ARG A 321 10.64 -5.29 10.51
CA ARG A 321 11.05 -4.37 11.58
C ARG A 321 11.55 -3.07 10.97
N LEU A 322 11.42 -1.98 11.71
CA LEU A 322 11.91 -0.68 11.27
C LEU A 322 13.45 -0.74 11.14
N CYS A 323 13.93 -0.41 9.94
CA CYS A 323 15.34 -0.48 9.57
C CYS A 323 15.76 0.80 8.85
N GLU A 324 16.91 1.36 9.20
CA GLU A 324 17.56 2.43 8.46
C GLU A 324 18.50 1.82 7.41
N TRP A 325 18.35 2.24 6.16
CA TRP A 325 19.29 2.03 5.08
C TRP A 325 20.12 3.29 4.89
N GLU A 326 21.43 3.16 4.95
CA GLU A 326 22.38 4.24 4.69
C GLU A 326 23.14 3.92 3.39
N ILE A 327 23.06 4.83 2.40
CA ILE A 327 23.70 4.72 1.10
C ILE A 327 24.67 5.90 0.97
N ASP A 328 25.97 5.63 0.95
CA ASP A 328 26.99 6.64 0.66
C ASP A 328 27.21 6.76 -0.86
N LEU A 329 26.82 7.91 -1.42
CA LEU A 329 26.92 8.18 -2.87
C LEU A 329 28.36 8.35 -3.34
N ALA A 330 29.30 8.57 -2.44
CA ALA A 330 30.73 8.69 -2.72
C ALA A 330 31.47 7.35 -2.58
N ASP A 331 30.84 6.32 -1.97
CA ASP A 331 31.46 5.02 -1.75
C ASP A 331 31.60 4.23 -3.06
N ASN A 332 32.85 3.84 -3.39
CA ASN A 332 33.12 3.00 -4.54
C ASN A 332 32.75 1.52 -4.31
N ALA A 333 32.60 1.07 -3.08
CA ALA A 333 32.15 -0.29 -2.77
C ALA A 333 30.67 -0.49 -3.13
N ARG A 334 29.91 0.59 -3.21
CA ARG A 334 28.49 0.58 -3.59
C ARG A 334 27.66 -0.42 -2.78
N THR A 335 27.81 -0.35 -1.46
CA THR A 335 27.07 -1.18 -0.53
C THR A 335 26.02 -0.36 0.22
N VAL A 336 24.96 -1.02 0.67
CA VAL A 336 23.94 -0.43 1.55
C VAL A 336 24.17 -0.93 2.97
N LYS A 337 24.43 0.01 3.89
CA LYS A 337 24.50 -0.30 5.32
C LYS A 337 23.09 -0.33 5.89
N ARG A 338 22.77 -1.35 6.68
CA ARG A 338 21.45 -1.54 7.28
C ARG A 338 21.54 -1.62 8.80
N THR A 339 20.66 -0.92 9.50
CA THR A 339 20.61 -0.87 10.96
C THR A 339 19.14 -0.95 11.42
N TYR A 340 18.78 -2.00 12.13
CA TYR A 340 17.47 -2.06 12.77
C TYR A 340 17.38 -1.04 13.90
N LEU A 341 16.31 -0.26 13.92
CA LEU A 341 16.08 0.81 14.88
C LEU A 341 15.29 0.34 16.11
N ASP A 342 14.49 -0.72 15.94
CA ASP A 342 13.78 -1.40 17.03
C ASP A 342 13.65 -2.91 16.74
N ASP A 343 13.04 -3.64 17.68
CA ASP A 343 12.74 -5.06 17.60
C ASP A 343 11.24 -5.35 17.45
N ILE A 344 10.44 -4.31 17.21
CA ILE A 344 8.99 -4.41 17.09
C ILE A 344 8.63 -4.89 15.69
N THR A 345 7.88 -5.99 15.60
CA THR A 345 7.30 -6.44 14.33
C THR A 345 6.19 -5.50 13.92
N GLY A 346 6.28 -4.93 12.71
CA GLY A 346 5.27 -3.99 12.23
C GLY A 346 5.28 -3.82 10.71
N GLU A 347 4.28 -3.12 10.20
CA GLU A 347 4.10 -2.81 8.78
C GLU A 347 3.18 -1.60 8.61
N PHE A 348 2.90 -1.23 7.36
CA PHE A 348 2.11 -0.05 7.02
C PHE A 348 2.68 1.25 7.64
N PRO A 349 3.95 1.55 7.36
CA PRO A 349 4.58 2.76 7.89
C PRO A 349 4.00 4.01 7.24
N ARG A 350 3.75 5.03 8.05
CA ARG A 350 3.26 6.34 7.59
C ARG A 350 3.99 7.47 8.33
N LEU A 351 3.90 8.64 7.78
CA LEU A 351 4.46 9.87 8.32
C LEU A 351 3.52 11.04 8.05
N ASP A 352 3.92 12.23 8.44
CA ASP A 352 3.34 13.47 7.93
C ASP A 352 3.78 13.65 6.47
N GLU A 353 2.88 13.44 5.51
CA GLU A 353 3.18 13.46 4.07
C GLU A 353 3.75 14.81 3.57
N ARG A 354 3.60 15.88 4.35
CA ARG A 354 4.25 17.17 4.10
C ARG A 354 5.78 17.10 4.28
N ARG A 355 6.29 15.97 4.78
CA ARG A 355 7.71 15.63 4.95
C ARG A 355 8.18 14.52 4.04
N ALA A 356 7.37 14.08 3.10
CA ALA A 356 7.78 13.05 2.15
C ALA A 356 9.03 13.47 1.37
N GLY A 357 10.05 12.63 1.37
CA GLY A 357 11.35 12.89 0.71
C GLY A 357 12.26 13.90 1.44
N LEU A 358 11.87 14.42 2.59
CA LEU A 358 12.57 15.43 3.39
C LEU A 358 12.97 14.89 4.75
N GLU A 359 13.79 15.65 5.47
CA GLU A 359 14.05 15.39 6.89
C GLU A 359 12.76 15.44 7.69
N TYR A 360 12.59 14.47 8.59
CA TYR A 360 11.41 14.30 9.41
C TYR A 360 11.75 13.70 10.77
N ARG A 361 10.82 13.77 11.69
CA ARG A 361 11.00 13.31 13.05
C ARG A 361 10.05 12.19 13.44
N HIS A 362 8.80 12.22 12.96
CA HIS A 362 7.73 11.35 13.45
C HIS A 362 7.32 10.33 12.40
N GLY A 363 7.44 9.05 12.75
CA GLY A 363 6.94 7.92 11.98
C GLY A 363 5.89 7.14 12.75
N TYR A 364 4.93 6.55 12.04
CA TYR A 364 3.83 5.77 12.61
C TYR A 364 3.70 4.45 11.85
N TYR A 365 3.37 3.38 12.54
CA TYR A 365 3.14 2.09 11.88
C TYR A 365 2.24 1.16 12.69
N ALA A 366 1.59 0.24 12.01
CA ALA A 366 0.84 -0.85 12.61
C ALA A 366 1.80 -1.94 13.08
N ALA A 367 1.63 -2.44 14.31
CA ALA A 367 2.55 -3.39 14.92
C ALA A 367 1.85 -4.64 15.47
N SER A 368 2.60 -5.73 15.55
CA SER A 368 2.19 -6.97 16.17
C SER A 368 2.99 -7.21 17.45
N THR A 369 2.29 -7.37 18.57
CA THR A 369 2.91 -7.72 19.87
C THR A 369 2.99 -9.22 20.10
N GLY A 370 2.76 -10.03 19.05
CA GLY A 370 2.74 -11.50 19.13
C GLY A 370 1.42 -12.10 19.64
N ARG A 371 0.48 -11.29 20.10
CA ARG A 371 -0.85 -11.76 20.55
C ARG A 371 -1.85 -11.93 19.40
N GLY A 372 -1.59 -11.33 18.24
CA GLY A 372 -2.50 -11.26 17.10
C GLY A 372 -2.34 -12.35 16.04
N GLY A 373 -1.41 -13.30 16.18
CA GLY A 373 -1.04 -14.22 15.08
C GLY A 373 -0.23 -13.50 13.98
N SER A 374 0.11 -14.21 12.90
CA SER A 374 1.05 -13.72 11.88
C SER A 374 0.50 -12.64 10.93
N MET A 375 -0.80 -12.37 10.93
CA MET A 375 -1.45 -11.45 9.98
C MET A 375 -2.21 -10.32 10.68
N GLY A 376 -2.18 -10.23 12.01
CA GLY A 376 -2.94 -9.24 12.77
C GLY A 376 -2.04 -8.21 13.44
N PHE A 377 -2.25 -6.92 13.12
CA PHE A 377 -1.61 -5.82 13.84
C PHE A 377 -2.52 -5.40 14.99
N ASN A 378 -2.04 -5.54 16.21
CA ASN A 378 -2.81 -5.26 17.43
C ASN A 378 -2.23 -4.09 18.25
N ALA A 379 -1.32 -3.34 17.66
CA ALA A 379 -0.77 -2.14 18.25
C ALA A 379 -0.50 -1.05 17.22
N LEU A 380 -0.64 0.20 17.63
CA LEU A 380 -0.23 1.39 16.90
C LEU A 380 1.04 1.93 17.53
N VAL A 381 2.09 2.11 16.74
CA VAL A 381 3.39 2.63 17.19
C VAL A 381 3.63 4.02 16.62
N HIS A 382 4.14 4.92 17.44
CA HIS A 382 4.78 6.16 17.08
C HIS A 382 6.28 6.03 17.37
N HIS A 383 7.12 6.28 16.38
CA HIS A 383 8.57 6.33 16.48
C HIS A 383 9.07 7.78 16.34
N ASP A 384 9.88 8.25 17.31
CA ASP A 384 10.51 9.58 17.29
C ASP A 384 11.99 9.42 16.89
N PHE A 385 12.32 9.74 15.64
CA PHE A 385 13.68 9.62 15.12
C PHE A 385 14.70 10.55 15.78
N ALA A 386 14.26 11.64 16.42
CA ALA A 386 15.18 12.55 17.13
C ALA A 386 15.71 11.93 18.43
N THR A 387 14.94 11.06 19.06
CA THR A 387 15.30 10.38 20.31
C THR A 387 15.62 8.90 20.11
N ASN A 388 15.37 8.36 18.92
CA ASN A 388 15.36 6.93 18.61
C ASN A 388 14.51 6.13 19.63
N GLY A 389 13.36 6.67 19.98
CA GLY A 389 12.43 6.08 20.93
C GLY A 389 11.01 6.09 20.40
N GLY A 390 10.13 5.37 21.06
CA GLY A 390 8.74 5.28 20.61
C GLY A 390 7.74 5.09 21.74
N THR A 391 6.50 5.39 21.43
CA THR A 391 5.33 5.07 22.25
C THR A 391 4.39 4.16 21.47
N ARG A 392 3.57 3.40 22.17
CA ARG A 392 2.59 2.54 21.51
C ARG A 392 1.28 2.46 22.29
N TYR A 393 0.23 2.19 21.55
CA TYR A 393 -1.07 1.80 22.09
C TYR A 393 -1.36 0.35 21.65
N GLU A 394 -1.71 -0.51 22.60
CA GLU A 394 -2.08 -1.90 22.33
C GLU A 394 -3.59 -2.06 22.42
N LEU A 395 -4.17 -2.72 21.41
CA LEU A 395 -5.60 -3.05 21.38
C LEU A 395 -5.92 -4.22 22.31
N ASP A 396 -7.21 -4.39 22.61
CA ASP A 396 -7.72 -5.57 23.31
C ASP A 396 -7.52 -6.86 22.50
N ASP A 397 -7.53 -8.00 23.19
CA ASP A 397 -7.32 -9.30 22.55
C ASP A 397 -8.42 -9.61 21.53
N GLY A 398 -8.01 -9.94 20.33
CA GLY A 398 -8.88 -10.23 19.20
C GLY A 398 -9.23 -9.02 18.36
N ASP A 399 -8.81 -7.83 18.74
CA ASP A 399 -8.94 -6.61 17.95
C ASP A 399 -7.69 -6.35 17.10
N TYR A 400 -7.90 -5.80 15.91
CA TYR A 400 -6.82 -5.52 14.97
C TYR A 400 -7.02 -4.18 14.28
N LEU A 401 -5.93 -3.49 13.98
CA LEU A 401 -5.96 -2.24 13.24
C LEU A 401 -5.32 -2.36 11.85
N GLY A 402 -5.70 -1.45 10.99
CA GLY A 402 -5.08 -1.26 9.67
C GLY A 402 -4.00 -0.17 9.68
N GLU A 403 -3.65 0.29 8.49
CA GLU A 403 -2.70 1.38 8.27
C GLU A 403 -3.12 2.65 9.03
N PRO A 404 -2.22 3.32 9.78
CA PRO A 404 -2.48 4.62 10.40
C PRO A 404 -2.15 5.75 9.42
N VAL A 405 -3.14 6.54 9.03
CA VAL A 405 -2.96 7.66 8.09
C VAL A 405 -2.89 8.97 8.87
N PHE A 406 -1.81 9.72 8.71
CA PHE A 406 -1.63 11.01 9.37
C PHE A 406 -2.42 12.11 8.67
N VAL A 407 -3.11 12.93 9.47
CA VAL A 407 -3.82 14.14 9.04
C VAL A 407 -3.34 15.31 9.90
N PRO A 408 -2.74 16.36 9.34
CA PRO A 408 -2.31 17.51 10.12
C PRO A 408 -3.53 18.26 10.71
N GLU A 409 -3.37 18.81 11.91
CA GLU A 409 -4.43 19.59 12.58
C GLU A 409 -4.85 20.81 11.75
N THR A 410 -3.89 21.42 11.06
CA THR A 410 -4.07 22.48 10.05
C THR A 410 -2.95 22.36 9.01
N GLU A 411 -3.10 22.98 7.83
CA GLU A 411 -2.05 22.99 6.80
C GLU A 411 -0.71 23.49 7.32
N GLY A 412 -0.72 24.53 8.18
CA GLY A 412 0.48 25.15 8.76
C GLY A 412 0.93 24.55 10.11
N ALA A 413 0.32 23.45 10.55
CA ALA A 413 0.70 22.83 11.82
C ALA A 413 2.15 22.33 11.81
N GLU A 414 2.79 22.31 12.99
CA GLU A 414 4.10 21.69 13.16
C GLU A 414 4.03 20.18 12.82
N GLU A 415 5.16 19.60 12.45
CA GLU A 415 5.25 18.16 12.20
C GLU A 415 4.77 17.35 13.43
N GLY A 416 3.97 16.33 13.18
CA GLY A 416 3.37 15.50 14.23
C GLY A 416 2.18 16.15 14.95
N ALA A 417 1.90 17.43 14.72
CA ALA A 417 0.70 18.08 15.24
C ALA A 417 -0.50 17.75 14.35
N GLY A 418 -1.23 16.70 14.71
CA GLY A 418 -2.32 16.19 13.91
C GLY A 418 -2.94 14.93 14.50
N PHE A 419 -3.62 14.20 13.65
CA PHE A 419 -4.37 13.02 14.01
C PHE A 419 -3.94 11.82 13.16
N LEU A 420 -4.10 10.62 13.73
CA LEU A 420 -3.98 9.38 12.96
C LEU A 420 -5.36 8.78 12.79
N LEU A 421 -5.72 8.49 11.55
CA LEU A 421 -6.94 7.80 11.17
C LEU A 421 -6.63 6.35 10.83
N THR A 422 -7.33 5.41 11.45
CA THR A 422 -7.20 3.98 11.13
C THR A 422 -8.52 3.25 11.35
N LEU A 423 -8.67 2.07 10.77
CA LEU A 423 -9.80 1.19 11.05
C LEU A 423 -9.39 0.15 12.07
N ILE A 424 -10.20 -0.02 13.12
CA ILE A 424 -10.05 -1.07 14.11
C ILE A 424 -11.16 -2.10 13.90
N TYR A 425 -10.77 -3.34 13.60
CA TYR A 425 -11.68 -4.48 13.63
C TYR A 425 -11.89 -4.92 15.08
N ARG A 426 -13.15 -4.99 15.52
CA ARG A 426 -13.57 -5.51 16.82
C ARG A 426 -13.94 -6.98 16.68
N GLY A 427 -13.04 -7.86 17.13
CA GLY A 427 -13.18 -9.29 16.90
C GLY A 427 -14.43 -9.90 17.56
N VAL A 428 -14.76 -9.44 18.78
CA VAL A 428 -15.93 -9.95 19.54
C VAL A 428 -17.24 -9.52 18.88
N GLU A 429 -17.36 -8.24 18.50
CA GLU A 429 -18.57 -7.68 17.90
C GLU A 429 -18.68 -7.95 16.40
N ASN A 430 -17.61 -8.38 15.74
CA ASN A 430 -17.50 -8.57 14.30
C ASN A 430 -17.92 -7.32 13.50
N ARG A 431 -17.45 -6.17 13.92
CA ARG A 431 -17.65 -4.86 13.29
C ARG A 431 -16.35 -4.07 13.27
N SER A 432 -16.36 -2.91 12.62
CA SER A 432 -15.20 -2.03 12.61
C SER A 432 -15.52 -0.65 13.17
N ASP A 433 -14.50 0.00 13.71
CA ASP A 433 -14.54 1.40 14.12
C ASP A 433 -13.55 2.20 13.26
N LEU A 434 -13.97 3.40 12.84
CA LEU A 434 -13.01 4.44 12.48
C LEU A 434 -12.43 5.01 13.76
N ALA A 435 -11.13 4.86 13.97
CA ALA A 435 -10.44 5.38 15.14
C ALA A 435 -9.64 6.64 14.80
N VAL A 436 -9.74 7.64 15.66
CA VAL A 436 -8.99 8.89 15.59
C VAL A 436 -8.08 8.98 16.81
N PHE A 437 -6.77 9.07 16.59
CA PHE A 437 -5.77 9.24 17.65
C PHE A 437 -5.14 10.64 17.55
N ASP A 438 -4.73 11.21 18.68
CA ASP A 438 -3.78 12.33 18.69
C ASP A 438 -2.39 11.77 18.32
N ALA A 439 -1.82 12.25 17.23
CA ALA A 439 -0.54 11.75 16.72
C ALA A 439 0.65 12.04 17.67
N ARG A 440 0.50 13.04 18.58
CA ARG A 440 1.52 13.40 19.59
C ARG A 440 1.48 12.52 20.83
N ASP A 441 0.35 11.84 21.08
CA ASP A 441 0.14 11.01 22.28
C ASP A 441 -0.63 9.72 21.95
N VAL A 442 -0.03 8.91 21.09
CA VAL A 442 -0.61 7.63 20.65
C VAL A 442 -0.90 6.71 21.83
N ALA A 443 -0.06 6.72 22.87
CA ALA A 443 -0.18 5.85 24.03
C ALA A 443 -1.47 6.07 24.84
N ARG A 444 -2.10 7.25 24.72
CA ARG A 444 -3.37 7.56 25.36
C ARG A 444 -4.55 6.78 24.79
N GLY A 445 -4.41 6.25 23.58
CA GLY A 445 -5.48 5.61 22.83
C GLY A 445 -6.32 6.59 21.99
N PRO A 446 -7.36 6.08 21.33
CA PRO A 446 -8.18 6.90 20.44
C PRO A 446 -8.96 7.98 21.19
N VAL A 447 -8.98 9.19 20.64
CA VAL A 447 -9.78 10.32 21.16
C VAL A 447 -11.25 10.20 20.73
N ALA A 448 -11.49 9.54 19.60
CA ALA A 448 -12.83 9.25 19.10
C ALA A 448 -12.88 7.94 18.32
N LEU A 449 -14.05 7.29 18.36
CA LEU A 449 -14.38 6.09 17.59
C LEU A 449 -15.70 6.31 16.85
N GLY A 450 -15.69 6.21 15.53
CA GLY A 450 -16.90 6.16 14.69
C GLY A 450 -17.31 4.70 14.45
N GLN A 451 -18.36 4.25 15.12
CA GLN A 451 -18.77 2.85 15.14
C GLN A 451 -19.57 2.47 13.89
N LEU A 452 -19.05 1.57 13.08
CA LEU A 452 -19.79 0.96 11.98
C LEU A 452 -20.67 -0.19 12.48
N PRO A 453 -21.87 -0.40 11.90
CA PRO A 453 -22.72 -1.54 12.22
C PRO A 453 -22.24 -2.87 11.59
N HIS A 454 -21.19 -2.84 10.80
CA HIS A 454 -20.58 -3.98 10.12
C HIS A 454 -19.06 -3.85 10.15
N ARG A 455 -18.36 -4.91 9.76
CA ARG A 455 -16.91 -4.86 9.60
C ARG A 455 -16.51 -4.30 8.23
N VAL A 456 -15.34 -3.70 8.18
CA VAL A 456 -14.57 -3.45 6.96
C VAL A 456 -13.51 -4.55 6.89
N PRO A 457 -13.44 -5.34 5.80
CA PRO A 457 -12.42 -6.36 5.66
C PRO A 457 -11.00 -5.77 5.75
N TYR A 458 -10.02 -6.63 6.06
CA TYR A 458 -8.63 -6.22 5.93
C TYR A 458 -8.40 -5.69 4.52
N GLY A 459 -7.95 -4.45 4.48
CA GLY A 459 -7.57 -3.76 3.26
C GLY A 459 -6.09 -3.43 3.29
N PHE A 460 -5.67 -2.57 2.37
CA PHE A 460 -4.29 -2.16 2.24
C PHE A 460 -4.13 -0.71 2.66
N HIS A 461 -4.19 0.24 1.71
CA HIS A 461 -3.83 1.61 1.96
C HIS A 461 -5.04 2.55 1.98
N GLY A 462 -4.86 3.64 2.68
CA GLY A 462 -5.81 4.75 2.70
C GLY A 462 -5.10 6.07 2.47
N ASN A 463 -5.91 7.08 2.19
CA ASN A 463 -5.47 8.45 2.08
C ASN A 463 -6.62 9.40 2.46
N TRP A 464 -6.32 10.67 2.50
CA TRP A 464 -7.30 11.67 2.88
C TRP A 464 -7.19 12.94 2.03
N ARG A 465 -8.22 13.77 2.09
CA ARG A 465 -8.18 15.15 1.57
C ARG A 465 -9.03 16.06 2.44
N TYR A 466 -8.76 17.34 2.43
CA TYR A 466 -9.66 18.32 3.05
C TYR A 466 -11.01 18.39 2.32
N LEU A 467 -12.12 18.56 3.07
CA LEU A 467 -13.46 18.71 2.49
C LEU A 467 -13.58 19.93 1.57
N ASN A 468 -12.89 21.02 1.92
CA ASN A 468 -12.91 22.30 1.22
C ASN A 468 -11.62 22.57 0.44
N GLY A 469 -10.76 21.57 0.28
CA GLY A 469 -9.52 21.67 -0.48
C GLY A 469 -9.77 21.48 -1.97
N SER A 470 -9.17 22.35 -2.74
CA SER A 470 -9.06 22.26 -4.21
C SER A 470 -8.10 21.12 -4.60
#